data_f084302f95a8c031271ca5fa857a95b8
#
_entry.id   f084302f95a8c031271ca5fa857a95b8
#
_cell.length_a   1.000
_cell.length_b   1.000
_cell.length_c   1.000
_cell.angle_alpha   90.00
_cell.angle_beta   90.00
_cell.angle_gamma   90.00
#
_symmetry.space_group_name_H-M   'P 1'
#
loop_
_entity.id
_entity.type
_entity.pdbx_description
1 polymer ?
#
loop_
_entity_poly.entity_id
_entity_poly.type
_entity_poly.pdbx_seq_one_letter_code
_entity_poly.pdbx_strand_id
1 'polypeptide(L)'
;MSNKNKDKIDYLDVEYSENEKPLTNFPFDLAKYLVDRFHLEKGSKVLDIGCGRCEVLGAFTKLGLDISGIDASERIRDFAPKTISKLEILDFSKENIPFDDDEFDVIFTKSVIEHVSDPTHLMKEILRILKPGGIFISLTPEWTSQMKTFYDDPTHVHPYQPKGLKDLFILSEFKDVHSEIFYYHELLWKSAFWRFFASVLRKFISNETGRYITKSTGIKLFRWGVEKQILGYGYK
;
A
#
# COMPACT_ATOMS: atom_id res chain seq x y z
N MET A 1 -17.22 12.46 -30.64
CA MET A 1 -17.23 11.40 -29.66
C MET A 1 -17.09 11.99 -28.28
N SER A 2 -17.92 11.61 -27.39
CA SER A 2 -18.52 12.31 -26.26
C SER A 2 -17.55 12.76 -25.15
N ASN A 3 -17.61 14.06 -24.86
CA ASN A 3 -16.98 14.77 -23.76
C ASN A 3 -17.77 14.52 -22.44
N LYS A 4 -17.85 13.27 -21.95
CA LYS A 4 -18.75 12.86 -20.85
C LYS A 4 -18.08 12.67 -19.48
N ASN A 5 -16.79 12.99 -19.30
CA ASN A 5 -16.10 12.66 -18.03
C ASN A 5 -15.35 13.84 -17.37
N LYS A 6 -15.74 15.10 -17.67
CA LYS A 6 -15.08 16.27 -17.06
C LYS A 6 -15.58 16.68 -15.67
N ASP A 7 -16.70 16.12 -15.19
CA ASP A 7 -17.36 16.56 -13.94
C ASP A 7 -17.31 15.56 -12.78
N LYS A 8 -16.58 14.43 -12.92
CA LYS A 8 -16.44 13.48 -11.82
C LYS A 8 -15.17 13.84 -11.04
N ILE A 9 -15.35 14.27 -9.78
CA ILE A 9 -14.25 14.50 -8.84
C ILE A 9 -13.51 13.17 -8.68
N ASP A 10 -12.21 13.17 -8.98
CA ASP A 10 -11.36 11.98 -8.84
C ASP A 10 -10.88 11.87 -7.38
N TYR A 11 -10.80 10.65 -6.85
CA TYR A 11 -10.35 10.43 -5.47
C TYR A 11 -8.91 10.94 -5.25
N LEU A 12 -8.07 10.95 -6.29
CA LEU A 12 -6.71 11.48 -6.21
C LEU A 12 -6.71 13.00 -5.95
N ASP A 13 -7.74 13.73 -6.38
CA ASP A 13 -7.85 15.17 -6.11
C ASP A 13 -8.25 15.44 -4.66
N VAL A 14 -9.04 14.54 -4.06
CA VAL A 14 -9.52 14.68 -2.68
C VAL A 14 -8.48 14.18 -1.68
N GLU A 15 -8.04 12.93 -1.84
CA GLU A 15 -7.22 12.22 -0.87
C GLU A 15 -5.70 12.48 -1.05
N TYR A 16 -5.27 12.84 -2.27
CA TYR A 16 -3.86 12.94 -2.64
C TYR A 16 -3.44 14.32 -3.14
N SER A 17 -4.19 15.38 -2.77
CA SER A 17 -3.74 16.74 -3.03
C SER A 17 -2.39 17.01 -2.35
N GLU A 18 -1.53 17.84 -2.95
CA GLU A 18 -0.22 18.19 -2.38
C GLU A 18 -0.33 18.86 -1.00
N ASN A 19 -1.45 19.54 -0.71
CA ASN A 19 -1.71 20.14 0.59
C ASN A 19 -1.97 19.12 1.68
N GLU A 20 -2.66 18.02 1.37
CA GLU A 20 -3.00 16.98 2.35
C GLU A 20 -1.90 15.89 2.44
N LYS A 21 -1.33 15.52 1.30
CA LYS A 21 -0.26 14.51 1.22
C LYS A 21 0.93 15.05 0.39
N PRO A 22 1.79 15.91 0.97
CA PRO A 22 2.95 16.44 0.26
C PRO A 22 3.94 15.34 -0.13
N LEU A 23 4.65 15.55 -1.24
CA LEU A 23 5.70 14.64 -1.70
C LEU A 23 6.81 14.52 -0.65
N THR A 24 7.29 13.30 -0.42
CA THR A 24 8.30 13.00 0.59
C THR A 24 9.25 11.91 0.09
N ASN A 25 10.34 11.66 0.83
CA ASN A 25 11.25 10.54 0.55
C ASN A 25 10.71 9.18 1.03
N PHE A 26 9.62 9.16 1.79
CA PHE A 26 9.06 7.94 2.36
C PHE A 26 8.79 6.82 1.34
N PRO A 27 8.24 7.08 0.14
CA PRO A 27 8.05 6.03 -0.87
C PRO A 27 9.35 5.34 -1.29
N PHE A 28 10.45 6.10 -1.38
CA PHE A 28 11.77 5.53 -1.70
C PHE A 28 12.33 4.70 -0.54
N ASP A 29 12.22 5.21 0.69
CA ASP A 29 12.69 4.50 1.88
C ASP A 29 11.90 3.20 2.09
N LEU A 30 10.59 3.23 1.84
CA LEU A 30 9.72 2.05 1.87
C LEU A 30 10.12 1.03 0.81
N ALA A 31 10.23 1.44 -0.45
CA ALA A 31 10.62 0.56 -1.54
C ALA A 31 11.98 -0.09 -1.26
N LYS A 32 12.95 0.71 -0.81
CA LYS A 32 14.28 0.20 -0.42
C LYS A 32 14.19 -0.82 0.72
N TYR A 33 13.40 -0.54 1.74
CA TYR A 33 13.19 -1.47 2.85
C TYR A 33 12.60 -2.81 2.37
N LEU A 34 11.61 -2.77 1.46
CA LEU A 34 10.99 -3.97 0.92
C LEU A 34 11.97 -4.76 0.04
N VAL A 35 12.73 -4.07 -0.82
CA VAL A 35 13.78 -4.71 -1.65
C VAL A 35 14.81 -5.39 -0.78
N ASP A 36 15.33 -4.70 0.24
CA ASP A 36 16.35 -5.26 1.13
C ASP A 36 15.80 -6.44 1.97
N ARG A 37 14.57 -6.32 2.47
CA ARG A 37 13.94 -7.32 3.33
C ARG A 37 13.61 -8.61 2.61
N PHE A 38 13.05 -8.50 1.42
CA PHE A 38 12.59 -9.64 0.62
C PHE A 38 13.59 -10.08 -0.45
N HIS A 39 14.78 -9.47 -0.45
CA HIS A 39 15.87 -9.76 -1.39
C HIS A 39 15.42 -9.70 -2.85
N LEU A 40 14.63 -8.67 -3.19
CA LEU A 40 14.12 -8.49 -4.55
C LEU A 40 15.26 -8.16 -5.50
N GLU A 41 15.41 -8.96 -6.54
CA GLU A 41 16.51 -8.83 -7.49
C GLU A 41 16.25 -7.72 -8.52
N LYS A 42 17.32 -7.12 -9.03
CA LYS A 42 17.21 -6.16 -10.16
C LYS A 42 16.61 -6.85 -11.37
N GLY A 43 15.68 -6.17 -12.03
CA GLY A 43 14.94 -6.71 -13.17
C GLY A 43 13.75 -7.57 -12.77
N SER A 44 13.48 -7.83 -11.47
CA SER A 44 12.25 -8.47 -11.05
C SER A 44 11.04 -7.67 -11.53
N LYS A 45 10.05 -8.35 -12.08
CA LYS A 45 8.78 -7.75 -12.51
C LYS A 45 7.89 -7.49 -11.31
N VAL A 46 7.56 -6.24 -11.07
CA VAL A 46 6.71 -5.78 -9.96
C VAL A 46 5.42 -5.18 -10.50
N LEU A 47 4.28 -5.63 -9.96
CA LEU A 47 3.00 -5.00 -10.16
C LEU A 47 2.58 -4.26 -8.88
N ASP A 48 2.27 -2.96 -8.99
CA ASP A 48 1.65 -2.17 -7.93
C ASP A 48 0.15 -2.03 -8.23
N ILE A 49 -0.68 -2.68 -7.42
CA ILE A 49 -2.14 -2.61 -7.54
C ILE A 49 -2.64 -1.49 -6.64
N GLY A 50 -3.37 -0.52 -7.22
CA GLY A 50 -3.75 0.73 -6.57
C GLY A 50 -2.56 1.69 -6.47
N CYS A 51 -1.84 1.89 -7.57
CA CYS A 51 -0.57 2.63 -7.59
C CYS A 51 -0.73 4.15 -7.36
N GLY A 52 -1.95 4.71 -7.45
CA GLY A 52 -2.25 6.11 -7.18
C GLY A 52 -1.30 7.08 -7.88
N ARG A 53 -0.60 7.94 -7.14
CA ARG A 53 0.42 8.87 -7.72
C ARG A 53 1.74 8.19 -8.12
N CYS A 54 1.78 6.88 -8.21
CA CYS A 54 2.95 6.09 -8.64
C CYS A 54 4.26 6.37 -7.87
N GLU A 55 4.17 6.88 -6.63
CA GLU A 55 5.35 7.28 -5.86
C GLU A 55 6.22 6.07 -5.46
N VAL A 56 5.59 4.98 -4.99
CA VAL A 56 6.31 3.75 -4.63
C VAL A 56 6.76 3.02 -5.89
N LEU A 57 5.92 3.02 -6.92
CA LEU A 57 6.25 2.45 -8.23
C LEU A 57 7.49 3.12 -8.83
N GLY A 58 7.54 4.47 -8.83
CA GLY A 58 8.72 5.22 -9.27
C GLY A 58 9.97 4.97 -8.40
N ALA A 59 9.79 4.64 -7.12
CA ALA A 59 10.89 4.27 -6.25
C ALA A 59 11.45 2.88 -6.59
N PHE A 60 10.61 1.90 -6.89
CA PHE A 60 11.05 0.58 -7.37
C PHE A 60 11.83 0.69 -8.68
N THR A 61 11.43 1.57 -9.60
CA THR A 61 12.21 1.85 -10.82
C THR A 61 13.63 2.31 -10.52
N LYS A 62 13.78 3.25 -9.58
CA LYS A 62 15.11 3.78 -9.17
C LYS A 62 15.98 2.70 -8.54
N LEU A 63 15.38 1.65 -8.00
CA LEU A 63 16.07 0.48 -7.44
C LEU A 63 16.38 -0.60 -8.49
N GLY A 64 15.95 -0.38 -9.74
CA GLY A 64 16.27 -1.26 -10.88
C GLY A 64 15.28 -2.39 -11.12
N LEU A 65 14.04 -2.30 -10.61
CA LEU A 65 12.99 -3.26 -10.87
C LEU A 65 12.21 -2.88 -12.15
N ASP A 66 11.64 -3.87 -12.82
CA ASP A 66 10.73 -3.72 -13.96
C ASP A 66 9.30 -3.57 -13.44
N ILE A 67 8.66 -2.43 -13.71
CA ILE A 67 7.43 -2.03 -13.04
C ILE A 67 6.23 -1.98 -13.96
N SER A 68 5.08 -2.44 -13.44
CA SER A 68 3.74 -2.23 -13.98
C SER A 68 2.80 -1.72 -12.90
N GLY A 69 1.73 -1.04 -13.27
CA GLY A 69 0.78 -0.46 -12.32
C GLY A 69 -0.66 -0.59 -12.76
N ILE A 70 -1.55 -0.71 -11.78
CA ILE A 70 -3.00 -0.66 -11.99
C ILE A 70 -3.62 0.33 -11.00
N ASP A 71 -4.60 1.10 -11.44
CA ASP A 71 -5.46 1.90 -10.59
C ASP A 71 -6.80 2.15 -11.27
N ALA A 72 -7.82 2.49 -10.48
CA ALA A 72 -9.14 2.83 -11.02
C ALA A 72 -9.21 4.26 -11.58
N SER A 73 -8.26 5.13 -11.23
CA SER A 73 -8.20 6.52 -11.67
C SER A 73 -7.45 6.69 -12.98
N GLU A 74 -8.05 7.36 -13.97
CA GLU A 74 -7.35 7.74 -15.20
C GLU A 74 -6.18 8.70 -14.95
N ARG A 75 -6.20 9.44 -13.84
CA ARG A 75 -5.19 10.43 -13.47
C ARG A 75 -3.82 9.83 -13.15
N ILE A 76 -3.72 8.52 -12.93
CA ILE A 76 -2.42 7.85 -12.76
C ILE A 76 -1.47 8.10 -13.93
N ARG A 77 -2.01 8.35 -15.14
CA ARG A 77 -1.20 8.68 -16.33
C ARG A 77 -0.38 9.93 -16.16
N ASP A 78 -0.84 10.89 -15.34
CA ASP A 78 -0.16 12.16 -15.08
C ASP A 78 1.08 11.95 -14.19
N PHE A 79 1.11 10.87 -13.41
CA PHE A 79 2.14 10.57 -12.41
C PHE A 79 3.06 9.40 -12.79
N ALA A 80 2.65 8.60 -13.76
CA ALA A 80 3.37 7.38 -14.12
C ALA A 80 4.80 7.68 -14.58
N PRO A 81 5.80 6.92 -14.10
CA PRO A 81 7.16 7.01 -14.59
C PRO A 81 7.23 6.70 -16.09
N LYS A 82 8.06 7.41 -16.84
CA LYS A 82 8.26 7.14 -18.29
C LYS A 82 8.80 5.74 -18.60
N THR A 83 9.35 5.10 -17.59
CA THR A 83 9.96 3.76 -17.66
C THR A 83 9.01 2.64 -17.26
N ILE A 84 7.71 2.96 -17.05
CA ILE A 84 6.72 1.93 -16.73
C ILE A 84 6.50 0.99 -17.91
N SER A 85 6.53 -0.32 -17.66
CA SER A 85 6.36 -1.35 -18.70
C SER A 85 4.90 -1.44 -19.13
N LYS A 86 3.96 -1.41 -18.18
CA LYS A 86 2.53 -1.41 -18.46
C LYS A 86 1.75 -0.66 -17.38
N LEU A 87 0.76 0.14 -17.80
CA LEU A 87 -0.13 0.88 -16.93
C LEU A 87 -1.58 0.65 -17.35
N GLU A 88 -2.37 0.04 -16.46
CA GLU A 88 -3.77 -0.27 -16.71
C GLU A 88 -4.69 0.55 -15.82
N ILE A 89 -5.81 0.99 -16.39
CA ILE A 89 -6.88 1.67 -15.65
C ILE A 89 -8.04 0.70 -15.55
N LEU A 90 -8.33 0.27 -14.33
CA LEU A 90 -9.20 -0.87 -14.07
C LEU A 90 -9.77 -0.82 -12.67
N ASP A 91 -11.05 -1.13 -12.51
CA ASP A 91 -11.65 -1.45 -11.21
C ASP A 91 -11.36 -2.92 -10.84
N PHE A 92 -10.16 -3.16 -10.33
CA PHE A 92 -9.68 -4.49 -9.94
C PHE A 92 -10.48 -5.15 -8.81
N SER A 93 -11.44 -4.44 -8.22
CA SER A 93 -12.39 -5.02 -7.26
C SER A 93 -13.51 -5.81 -7.94
N LYS A 94 -13.68 -5.66 -9.26
CA LYS A 94 -14.77 -6.24 -10.03
C LYS A 94 -14.32 -6.94 -11.32
N GLU A 95 -13.20 -6.53 -11.86
CA GLU A 95 -12.72 -6.96 -13.17
C GLU A 95 -11.49 -7.87 -13.01
N ASN A 96 -11.33 -8.79 -13.96
CA ASN A 96 -10.12 -9.61 -14.00
C ASN A 96 -8.92 -8.74 -14.38
N ILE A 97 -7.80 -8.98 -13.74
CA ILE A 97 -6.58 -8.22 -13.98
C ILE A 97 -5.99 -8.61 -15.35
N PRO A 98 -5.77 -7.64 -16.29
CA PRO A 98 -5.40 -7.91 -17.70
C PRO A 98 -3.91 -8.21 -17.87
N PHE A 99 -3.41 -9.17 -17.10
CA PHE A 99 -2.06 -9.72 -17.19
C PHE A 99 -2.11 -11.24 -17.28
N ASP A 100 -1.05 -11.81 -17.84
CA ASP A 100 -0.94 -13.25 -18.03
C ASP A 100 -0.73 -13.98 -16.69
N ASP A 101 -1.04 -15.29 -16.68
CA ASP A 101 -0.72 -16.17 -15.57
C ASP A 101 0.81 -16.20 -15.37
N ASP A 102 1.26 -16.27 -14.12
CA ASP A 102 2.68 -16.40 -13.77
C ASP A 102 3.58 -15.28 -14.35
N GLU A 103 3.07 -14.05 -14.44
CA GLU A 103 3.79 -12.93 -15.07
C GLU A 103 4.75 -12.21 -14.11
N PHE A 104 4.37 -12.04 -12.82
CA PHE A 104 5.08 -11.17 -11.86
C PHE A 104 5.89 -11.95 -10.83
N ASP A 105 7.08 -11.43 -10.51
CA ASP A 105 7.90 -11.91 -9.40
C ASP A 105 7.39 -11.36 -8.06
N VAL A 106 6.87 -10.12 -8.09
CA VAL A 106 6.37 -9.39 -6.93
C VAL A 106 5.06 -8.71 -7.26
N ILE A 107 4.07 -8.84 -6.39
CA ILE A 107 2.87 -8.01 -6.41
C ILE A 107 2.82 -7.21 -5.10
N PHE A 108 2.56 -5.92 -5.22
CA PHE A 108 2.53 -4.99 -4.10
C PHE A 108 1.19 -4.26 -4.04
N THR A 109 0.69 -4.03 -2.82
CA THR A 109 -0.44 -3.14 -2.57
C THR A 109 -0.17 -2.30 -1.33
N LYS A 110 -0.58 -1.04 -1.37
CA LYS A 110 -0.49 -0.15 -0.20
C LYS A 110 -1.74 0.70 -0.07
N SER A 111 -2.46 0.53 1.03
CA SER A 111 -3.74 1.20 1.28
C SER A 111 -4.75 0.95 0.14
N VAL A 112 -5.03 -0.32 -0.10
CA VAL A 112 -5.90 -0.80 -1.19
C VAL A 112 -6.90 -1.83 -0.69
N ILE A 113 -6.43 -2.87 0.00
CA ILE A 113 -7.24 -4.04 0.35
C ILE A 113 -8.41 -3.68 1.27
N GLU A 114 -8.26 -2.63 2.06
CA GLU A 114 -9.33 -2.08 2.91
C GLU A 114 -10.50 -1.47 2.14
N HIS A 115 -10.29 -1.12 0.86
CA HIS A 115 -11.31 -0.55 -0.04
C HIS A 115 -12.00 -1.60 -0.91
N VAL A 116 -11.46 -2.81 -0.98
CA VAL A 116 -11.94 -3.85 -1.89
C VAL A 116 -13.13 -4.58 -1.28
N SER A 117 -14.29 -4.52 -1.93
CA SER A 117 -15.53 -5.15 -1.43
C SER A 117 -15.51 -6.68 -1.51
N ASP A 118 -14.83 -7.25 -2.49
CA ASP A 118 -14.57 -8.69 -2.60
C ASP A 118 -13.07 -8.98 -2.59
N PRO A 119 -12.43 -9.03 -1.42
CA PRO A 119 -11.01 -9.32 -1.33
C PRO A 119 -10.66 -10.74 -1.81
N THR A 120 -11.61 -11.68 -1.78
CA THR A 120 -11.36 -13.05 -2.23
C THR A 120 -11.13 -13.11 -3.74
N HIS A 121 -11.90 -12.34 -4.52
CA HIS A 121 -11.69 -12.23 -5.97
C HIS A 121 -10.31 -11.64 -6.28
N LEU A 122 -9.96 -10.50 -5.64
CA LEU A 122 -8.66 -9.87 -5.83
C LEU A 122 -7.51 -10.81 -5.48
N MET A 123 -7.59 -11.54 -4.37
CA MET A 123 -6.54 -12.48 -3.94
C MET A 123 -6.35 -13.63 -4.94
N LYS A 124 -7.44 -14.13 -5.55
CA LYS A 124 -7.36 -15.16 -6.60
C LYS A 124 -6.65 -14.64 -7.86
N GLU A 125 -6.99 -13.43 -8.30
CA GLU A 125 -6.33 -12.81 -9.43
C GLU A 125 -4.85 -12.54 -9.17
N ILE A 126 -4.51 -12.05 -7.97
CA ILE A 126 -3.12 -11.89 -7.54
C ILE A 126 -2.37 -13.22 -7.60
N LEU A 127 -2.97 -14.29 -7.05
CA LEU A 127 -2.33 -15.61 -7.07
C LEU A 127 -2.18 -16.14 -8.49
N ARG A 128 -3.13 -15.87 -9.39
CA ARG A 128 -3.07 -16.28 -10.80
C ARG A 128 -1.87 -15.66 -11.50
N ILE A 129 -1.72 -14.34 -11.43
CA ILE A 129 -0.70 -13.58 -12.17
C ILE A 129 0.69 -13.60 -11.50
N LEU A 130 0.78 -14.06 -10.24
CA LEU A 130 2.05 -14.22 -9.53
C LEU A 130 2.75 -15.49 -10.01
N LYS A 131 4.05 -15.42 -10.26
CA LYS A 131 4.88 -16.60 -10.62
C LYS A 131 4.93 -17.61 -9.47
N PRO A 132 5.13 -18.92 -9.76
CA PRO A 132 5.50 -19.88 -8.72
C PRO A 132 6.74 -19.40 -7.96
N GLY A 133 6.63 -19.34 -6.62
CA GLY A 133 7.64 -18.77 -5.73
C GLY A 133 7.68 -17.23 -5.69
N GLY A 134 6.85 -16.55 -6.45
CA GLY A 134 6.67 -15.09 -6.35
C GLY A 134 6.00 -14.67 -5.05
N ILE A 135 6.17 -13.42 -4.65
CA ILE A 135 5.69 -12.87 -3.40
C ILE A 135 4.59 -11.81 -3.60
N PHE A 136 3.51 -11.91 -2.82
CA PHE A 136 2.55 -10.83 -2.64
C PHE A 136 2.79 -10.11 -1.31
N ILE A 137 2.91 -8.77 -1.36
CA ILE A 137 3.16 -7.89 -0.22
C ILE A 137 2.03 -6.87 -0.12
N SER A 138 1.35 -6.81 1.03
CA SER A 138 0.27 -5.86 1.30
C SER A 138 0.53 -5.03 2.53
N LEU A 139 0.33 -3.71 2.40
CA LEU A 139 0.32 -2.76 3.52
C LEU A 139 -1.08 -2.16 3.65
N THR A 140 -1.71 -2.32 4.82
CA THR A 140 -3.06 -1.82 5.10
C THR A 140 -3.14 -1.24 6.52
N PRO A 141 -4.05 -0.29 6.81
CA PRO A 141 -4.25 0.24 8.15
C PRO A 141 -4.55 -0.85 9.20
N GLU A 142 -3.91 -0.75 10.36
CA GLU A 142 -4.25 -1.61 11.49
C GLU A 142 -5.47 -1.03 12.22
N TRP A 143 -6.57 -1.77 12.22
CA TRP A 143 -7.88 -1.34 12.71
C TRP A 143 -7.85 -0.79 14.13
N THR A 144 -7.27 -1.51 15.10
CA THR A 144 -7.38 -1.11 16.51
C THR A 144 -6.69 0.19 16.83
N SER A 145 -5.62 0.52 16.11
CA SER A 145 -4.91 1.79 16.26
C SER A 145 -5.59 2.96 15.56
N GLN A 146 -6.45 2.68 14.59
CA GLN A 146 -7.11 3.71 13.76
C GLN A 146 -8.64 3.69 13.85
N MET A 147 -9.20 2.94 14.80
CA MET A 147 -10.64 2.68 14.92
C MET A 147 -11.52 3.94 14.89
N LYS A 148 -11.05 5.05 15.46
CA LYS A 148 -11.80 6.30 15.49
C LYS A 148 -11.78 7.09 14.17
N THR A 149 -10.77 6.85 13.34
CA THR A 149 -10.49 7.63 12.13
C THR A 149 -10.53 6.77 10.86
N PHE A 150 -10.79 5.48 10.97
CA PHE A 150 -10.79 4.57 9.83
C PHE A 150 -11.87 4.92 8.81
N TYR A 151 -13.06 5.22 9.29
CA TYR A 151 -14.21 5.59 8.45
C TYR A 151 -14.29 7.10 8.17
N ASP A 152 -13.23 7.90 8.48
CA ASP A 152 -13.09 9.26 7.94
C ASP A 152 -12.95 9.20 6.41
N ASP A 153 -12.37 8.09 5.89
CA ASP A 153 -12.44 7.74 4.48
C ASP A 153 -13.70 6.88 4.23
N PRO A 154 -14.71 7.40 3.51
CA PRO A 154 -15.98 6.71 3.30
C PRO A 154 -15.86 5.49 2.37
N THR A 155 -14.71 5.30 1.72
CA THR A 155 -14.44 4.17 0.82
C THR A 155 -13.86 2.95 1.53
N HIS A 156 -13.49 3.07 2.80
CA HIS A 156 -13.05 1.95 3.62
C HIS A 156 -14.21 0.99 3.95
N VAL A 157 -14.07 -0.26 3.58
CA VAL A 157 -15.09 -1.30 3.79
C VAL A 157 -14.62 -2.46 4.69
N HIS A 158 -13.32 -2.77 4.71
CA HIS A 158 -12.77 -3.87 5.50
C HIS A 158 -11.71 -3.41 6.51
N PRO A 159 -12.04 -3.38 7.82
CA PRO A 159 -11.06 -3.14 8.87
C PRO A 159 -10.24 -4.41 9.14
N TYR A 160 -8.92 -4.32 8.98
CA TYR A 160 -8.03 -5.46 9.20
C TYR A 160 -7.29 -5.40 10.54
N GLN A 161 -7.07 -6.56 11.10
CA GLN A 161 -6.09 -6.84 12.15
C GLN A 161 -5.07 -7.85 11.61
N PRO A 162 -3.87 -7.98 12.20
CA PRO A 162 -2.85 -8.89 11.68
C PRO A 162 -3.35 -10.32 11.46
N LYS A 163 -4.12 -10.86 12.42
CA LYS A 163 -4.68 -12.22 12.29
C LYS A 163 -5.65 -12.32 11.12
N GLY A 164 -6.59 -11.35 10.97
CA GLY A 164 -7.59 -11.38 9.90
C GLY A 164 -6.95 -11.27 8.51
N LEU A 165 -5.92 -10.41 8.36
CA LEU A 165 -5.17 -10.33 7.11
C LEU A 165 -4.43 -11.63 6.82
N LYS A 166 -3.76 -12.22 7.82
CA LYS A 166 -3.10 -13.53 7.68
C LYS A 166 -4.07 -14.63 7.24
N ASP A 167 -5.24 -14.71 7.90
CA ASP A 167 -6.25 -15.70 7.58
C ASP A 167 -6.77 -15.52 6.13
N LEU A 168 -6.94 -14.28 5.64
CA LEU A 168 -7.32 -14.01 4.26
C LEU A 168 -6.30 -14.56 3.25
N PHE A 169 -5.00 -14.36 3.49
CA PHE A 169 -3.94 -14.93 2.65
C PHE A 169 -3.99 -16.46 2.65
N ILE A 170 -4.12 -17.09 3.84
CA ILE A 170 -4.18 -18.56 3.97
C ILE A 170 -5.42 -19.12 3.25
N LEU A 171 -6.60 -18.51 3.44
CA LEU A 171 -7.84 -18.93 2.79
C LEU A 171 -7.81 -18.74 1.26
N SER A 172 -6.90 -17.87 0.80
CA SER A 172 -6.65 -17.64 -0.62
C SER A 172 -5.49 -18.49 -1.18
N GLU A 173 -5.05 -19.53 -0.44
CA GLU A 173 -4.06 -20.53 -0.85
C GLU A 173 -2.60 -20.03 -0.98
N PHE A 174 -2.28 -18.85 -0.43
CA PHE A 174 -0.87 -18.43 -0.30
C PHE A 174 -0.10 -19.30 0.70
N LYS A 175 1.17 -19.52 0.42
CA LYS A 175 2.11 -20.29 1.26
C LYS A 175 2.98 -19.36 2.09
N ASP A 176 3.58 -19.88 3.16
CA ASP A 176 4.52 -19.16 4.03
C ASP A 176 4.01 -17.77 4.43
N VAL A 177 2.74 -17.73 4.86
CA VAL A 177 2.01 -16.49 5.13
C VAL A 177 2.44 -15.87 6.45
N HIS A 178 2.80 -14.60 6.41
CA HIS A 178 3.13 -13.78 7.56
C HIS A 178 2.31 -12.50 7.59
N SER A 179 2.05 -12.01 8.80
CA SER A 179 1.41 -10.72 9.03
C SER A 179 1.92 -10.11 10.33
N GLU A 180 2.35 -8.87 10.29
CA GLU A 180 2.93 -8.18 11.44
C GLU A 180 2.57 -6.69 11.47
N ILE A 181 2.74 -6.08 12.66
CA ILE A 181 2.59 -4.63 12.79
C ILE A 181 3.75 -3.92 12.10
N PHE A 182 3.40 -2.97 11.27
CA PHE A 182 4.32 -2.10 10.55
C PHE A 182 4.07 -0.62 10.90
N TYR A 183 5.09 0.22 10.76
CA TYR A 183 5.01 1.65 11.05
C TYR A 183 5.49 2.48 9.86
N TYR A 184 4.82 3.57 9.54
CA TYR A 184 5.23 4.47 8.45
C TYR A 184 6.33 5.47 8.86
N HIS A 185 7.26 5.05 9.71
CA HIS A 185 8.40 5.86 10.11
C HIS A 185 9.68 5.05 10.15
N GLU A 186 10.68 5.42 9.36
CA GLU A 186 11.93 4.66 9.17
C GLU A 186 12.71 4.42 10.47
N LEU A 187 12.71 5.36 11.42
CA LEU A 187 13.35 5.16 12.74
C LEU A 187 12.80 3.93 13.46
N LEU A 188 11.52 3.61 13.26
CA LEU A 188 10.87 2.48 13.89
C LEU A 188 11.25 1.15 13.24
N TRP A 189 11.67 1.17 11.96
CA TRP A 189 12.18 -0.04 11.30
C TRP A 189 13.58 -0.40 11.80
N LYS A 190 14.42 0.61 12.02
CA LYS A 190 15.85 0.46 12.29
C LYS A 190 16.18 0.26 13.76
N SER A 191 15.29 0.66 14.69
CA SER A 191 15.64 0.76 16.12
C SER A 191 14.56 0.26 17.08
N ALA A 192 14.95 -0.73 17.91
CA ALA A 192 14.11 -1.22 19.01
C ALA A 192 13.82 -0.12 20.06
N PHE A 193 14.80 0.78 20.29
CA PHE A 193 14.64 1.91 21.20
C PHE A 193 13.48 2.84 20.76
N TRP A 194 13.45 3.22 19.47
CA TRP A 194 12.38 4.05 18.95
C TRP A 194 11.03 3.34 18.93
N ARG A 195 10.98 2.01 18.70
CA ARG A 195 9.76 1.22 18.86
C ARG A 195 9.25 1.22 20.30
N PHE A 196 10.15 1.09 21.27
CA PHE A 196 9.79 1.19 22.69
C PHE A 196 9.25 2.58 23.03
N PHE A 197 9.95 3.65 22.61
CA PHE A 197 9.49 5.03 22.81
C PHE A 197 8.12 5.27 22.20
N ALA A 198 7.88 4.86 20.97
CA ALA A 198 6.56 4.93 20.32
C ALA A 198 5.49 4.12 21.08
N SER A 199 5.86 2.99 21.70
CA SER A 199 4.92 2.20 22.51
C SER A 199 4.49 2.94 23.79
N VAL A 200 5.40 3.69 24.40
CA VAL A 200 5.09 4.55 25.55
C VAL A 200 4.24 5.73 25.09
N LEU A 201 4.62 6.38 23.99
CA LEU A 201 3.90 7.53 23.41
C LEU A 201 2.40 7.22 23.19
N ARG A 202 2.09 6.04 22.66
CA ARG A 202 0.70 5.56 22.42
C ARG A 202 -0.17 5.47 23.67
N LYS A 203 0.41 5.40 24.86
CA LYS A 203 -0.37 5.40 26.10
C LYS A 203 -0.90 6.79 26.48
N PHE A 204 -0.29 7.85 25.93
CA PHE A 204 -0.57 9.23 26.30
C PHE A 204 -1.13 10.06 25.14
N ILE A 205 -0.91 9.65 23.90
CA ILE A 205 -1.30 10.41 22.71
C ILE A 205 -2.26 9.57 21.87
N SER A 206 -3.45 10.10 21.60
CA SER A 206 -4.40 9.52 20.65
C SER A 206 -3.97 9.77 19.19
N ASN A 207 -4.55 9.04 18.23
CA ASN A 207 -4.30 9.29 16.81
C ASN A 207 -4.65 10.73 16.41
N GLU A 208 -5.79 11.23 16.85
CA GLU A 208 -6.24 12.61 16.59
C GLU A 208 -5.22 13.63 17.09
N THR A 209 -4.76 13.46 18.34
CA THR A 209 -3.72 14.31 18.93
C THR A 209 -2.40 14.18 18.16
N GLY A 210 -2.00 12.97 17.79
CA GLY A 210 -0.79 12.73 16.99
C GLY A 210 -0.85 13.37 15.61
N ARG A 211 -2.00 13.31 14.93
CA ARG A 211 -2.24 14.02 13.65
C ARG A 211 -2.16 15.53 13.82
N TYR A 212 -2.82 16.07 14.85
CA TYR A 212 -2.80 17.50 15.15
C TYR A 212 -1.37 18.01 15.44
N ILE A 213 -0.62 17.33 16.31
CA ILE A 213 0.77 17.70 16.61
C ILE A 213 1.63 17.62 15.35
N THR A 214 1.48 16.57 14.56
CA THR A 214 2.23 16.43 13.30
C THR A 214 1.92 17.56 12.31
N LYS A 215 0.64 17.95 12.19
CA LYS A 215 0.21 19.07 11.31
C LYS A 215 0.77 20.41 11.78
N SER A 216 0.83 20.64 13.09
CA SER A 216 1.29 21.91 13.68
C SER A 216 2.81 22.04 13.76
N THR A 217 3.54 20.92 13.92
CA THR A 217 5.01 20.94 14.16
C THR A 217 5.83 20.38 13.01
N GLY A 218 5.21 19.65 12.07
CA GLY A 218 5.89 18.90 11.03
C GLY A 218 6.58 17.60 11.51
N ILE A 219 6.53 17.29 12.83
CA ILE A 219 7.21 16.13 13.40
C ILE A 219 6.36 14.87 13.20
N LYS A 220 6.68 14.11 12.15
CA LYS A 220 5.91 12.93 11.71
C LYS A 220 5.87 11.78 12.71
N LEU A 221 6.83 11.72 13.65
CA LEU A 221 6.90 10.68 14.67
C LEU A 221 5.64 10.63 15.56
N PHE A 222 5.01 11.77 15.84
CA PHE A 222 3.80 11.81 16.66
C PHE A 222 2.60 11.13 15.98
N ARG A 223 2.47 11.22 14.66
CA ARG A 223 1.44 10.51 13.91
C ARG A 223 1.86 9.06 13.67
N TRP A 224 2.98 8.86 12.99
CA TRP A 224 3.42 7.55 12.52
C TRP A 224 4.00 6.64 13.62
N GLY A 225 4.24 7.19 14.81
CA GLY A 225 4.55 6.42 16.00
C GLY A 225 3.29 5.88 16.71
N VAL A 226 2.12 6.48 16.45
CA VAL A 226 0.83 6.09 17.04
C VAL A 226 -0.01 5.27 16.09
N GLU A 227 -0.20 5.72 14.85
CA GLU A 227 -0.90 4.99 13.80
C GLU A 227 -0.04 3.80 13.34
N LYS A 228 -0.66 2.62 13.36
CA LYS A 228 -0.02 1.38 12.92
C LYS A 228 -0.57 0.96 11.56
N GLN A 229 0.25 0.21 10.87
CA GLN A 229 -0.10 -0.51 9.66
C GLN A 229 0.09 -2.00 9.89
N ILE A 230 -0.43 -2.80 8.98
CA ILE A 230 -0.14 -4.22 8.90
C ILE A 230 0.68 -4.45 7.64
N LEU A 231 1.80 -5.14 7.77
CA LEU A 231 2.52 -5.73 6.65
C LEU A 231 2.14 -7.19 6.58
N GLY A 232 1.37 -7.57 5.57
CA GLY A 232 1.06 -8.94 5.23
C GLY A 232 1.84 -9.38 4.00
N TYR A 233 2.33 -10.61 3.97
CA TYR A 233 2.93 -11.21 2.80
C TYR A 233 2.79 -12.72 2.77
N GLY A 234 2.83 -13.28 1.56
CA GLY A 234 2.77 -14.71 1.29
C GLY A 234 3.28 -15.02 -0.11
N TYR A 235 3.56 -16.28 -0.37
CA TYR A 235 4.14 -16.78 -1.62
C TYR A 235 3.14 -17.67 -2.37
N LYS A 236 3.26 -17.71 -3.70
CA LYS A 236 2.54 -18.69 -4.55
C LYS A 236 3.10 -20.09 -4.44
#